data_7e0a2e09d4e1fbe747f1c697c4b0aa3c
#
_entry.id   7e0a2e09d4e1fbe747f1c697c4b0aa3c
#
_cell.length_a   1.000
_cell.length_b   1.000
_cell.length_c   1.000
_cell.angle_alpha   90.00
_cell.angle_beta   90.00
_cell.angle_gamma   90.00
#
_symmetry.space_group_name_H-M   'P 1'
#
loop_
_entity.id
_entity.type
_entity.pdbx_description
1 polymer ?
#
loop_
_entity_poly.entity_id
_entity_poly.type
_entity_poly.pdbx_seq_one_letter_code
_entity_poly.pdbx_strand_id
1 'polypeptide(L)'
;MKRYLFLFLCFSLAIFSQSAIAQSKGKNRKTTAKPPEAVAAPTTKPVSPETENVAPVVAAPPGKKNHRDALVQNENPKTNGDAQKAAAKMPYAYEFSQPDFVVNHVLIEHDENGKGTITFEKRQLGEPITDPIQIAPAALERIKKLWTELNFLDSTETYQSAKYDYPHLGQMKLRMEAGGKKREIGLNWTENKTAESLTKEYKRLTEHYIWLFDINLARENRPLEAPKLLEKLEGLIKRGEIQDVTLLLPNLRETKDDERIPLIARNHAERIIKLIGKMSEKKQ
;
A
#
# COMPACT_ATOMS: atom_id res chain seq x y z
N MET A 1 4.71 30.47 55.26
CA MET A 1 5.66 31.57 55.03
C MET A 1 6.98 31.01 54.53
N LYS A 2 7.30 31.19 53.25
CA LYS A 2 8.65 31.38 52.69
C LYS A 2 8.49 31.49 51.17
N ARG A 3 8.56 32.73 50.69
CA ARG A 3 8.62 33.16 49.29
C ARG A 3 10.03 32.87 48.78
N TYR A 4 10.17 32.22 47.64
CA TYR A 4 11.39 32.26 46.82
C TYR A 4 11.08 32.88 45.46
N LEU A 5 11.57 34.08 45.36
CA LEU A 5 11.73 34.93 44.19
C LEU A 5 12.94 34.35 43.42
N PHE A 6 12.78 33.97 42.15
CA PHE A 6 13.90 33.72 41.24
C PHE A 6 13.85 34.62 40.03
N LEU A 7 14.96 35.34 39.92
CA LEU A 7 15.27 36.38 38.96
C LEU A 7 15.32 35.87 37.52
N PHE A 8 14.79 36.68 36.62
CA PHE A 8 15.05 36.67 35.18
C PHE A 8 16.51 37.06 34.92
N LEU A 9 17.21 36.25 34.12
CA LEU A 9 18.44 36.68 33.44
C LEU A 9 18.29 36.48 31.94
N CYS A 10 18.02 37.57 31.22
CA CYS A 10 18.10 37.67 29.77
C CYS A 10 19.55 37.56 29.32
N PHE A 11 19.87 36.66 28.44
CA PHE A 11 21.10 36.69 27.66
C PHE A 11 20.77 36.65 26.16
N SER A 12 20.81 37.85 25.58
CA SER A 12 20.77 38.07 24.14
C SER A 12 22.16 37.84 23.57
N LEU A 13 22.32 36.87 22.68
CA LEU A 13 23.51 36.83 21.82
C LEU A 13 23.09 36.72 20.37
N ALA A 14 23.11 37.85 19.69
CA ALA A 14 22.99 37.94 18.23
C ALA A 14 24.36 37.59 17.63
N ILE A 15 24.39 36.55 16.79
CA ILE A 15 25.54 36.27 15.93
C ILE A 15 25.08 36.42 14.49
N PHE A 16 25.44 37.52 13.87
CA PHE A 16 25.38 37.77 12.44
C PHE A 16 26.47 36.93 11.76
N SER A 17 26.09 36.02 10.91
CA SER A 17 27.00 35.37 9.96
C SER A 17 26.60 35.78 8.55
N GLN A 18 27.37 36.66 7.96
CA GLN A 18 27.31 37.01 6.54
C GLN A 18 27.97 35.87 5.74
N SER A 19 27.25 35.23 4.88
CA SER A 19 27.80 34.30 3.88
C SER A 19 27.94 35.03 2.53
N ALA A 20 29.17 35.11 2.09
CA ALA A 20 29.59 35.70 0.85
C ALA A 20 29.04 34.90 -0.35
N ILE A 21 28.43 35.61 -1.29
CA ILE A 21 28.01 35.12 -2.60
C ILE A 21 29.25 35.07 -3.52
N ALA A 22 29.73 33.87 -3.81
CA ALA A 22 30.73 33.70 -4.87
C ALA A 22 30.02 33.53 -6.21
N GLN A 23 30.10 34.56 -7.06
CA GLN A 23 29.69 34.52 -8.47
C GLN A 23 30.77 33.76 -9.27
N SER A 24 30.42 32.57 -9.76
CA SER A 24 31.22 31.87 -10.77
C SER A 24 30.80 32.31 -12.17
N LYS A 25 31.69 33.03 -12.87
CA LYS A 25 31.61 33.37 -14.30
C LYS A 25 31.82 32.09 -15.13
N GLY A 26 30.75 31.48 -15.65
CA GLY A 26 30.83 30.42 -16.65
C GLY A 26 31.07 31.00 -18.04
N LYS A 27 32.21 30.64 -18.64
CA LYS A 27 32.60 30.91 -20.01
C LYS A 27 31.68 30.27 -21.03
N ASN A 28 31.00 31.05 -21.85
CA ASN A 28 30.34 30.62 -23.10
C ASN A 28 31.36 29.99 -24.06
N ARG A 29 31.20 28.71 -24.37
CA ARG A 29 31.86 28.06 -25.51
C ARG A 29 30.79 27.71 -26.53
N LYS A 30 30.66 28.55 -27.57
CA LYS A 30 29.93 28.25 -28.81
C LYS A 30 30.65 27.09 -29.50
N THR A 31 29.97 25.96 -29.67
CA THR A 31 30.37 24.94 -30.64
C THR A 31 29.21 24.79 -31.61
N THR A 32 29.41 25.31 -32.79
CA THR A 32 28.60 25.11 -33.99
C THR A 32 28.83 23.65 -34.45
N ALA A 33 27.84 22.82 -34.36
CA ALA A 33 27.82 21.50 -35.01
C ALA A 33 26.81 21.54 -36.16
N LYS A 34 27.33 21.28 -37.35
CA LYS A 34 26.72 21.11 -38.66
C LYS A 34 25.71 19.98 -38.65
N PRO A 35 24.52 20.09 -39.31
CA PRO A 35 23.58 18.95 -39.42
C PRO A 35 24.12 17.85 -40.36
N PRO A 36 23.91 16.58 -40.08
CA PRO A 36 24.19 15.54 -41.06
C PRO A 36 23.08 15.44 -42.11
N GLU A 37 23.54 15.27 -43.30
CA GLU A 37 22.88 15.12 -44.58
C GLU A 37 21.99 13.90 -44.63
N ALA A 38 20.81 14.07 -45.23
CA ALA A 38 19.83 13.02 -45.45
C ALA A 38 20.33 11.97 -46.44
N VAL A 39 20.41 10.72 -46.01
CA VAL A 39 20.63 9.57 -46.92
C VAL A 39 19.27 8.94 -47.20
N ALA A 40 18.96 8.87 -48.51
CA ALA A 40 17.74 8.39 -49.12
C ALA A 40 17.48 6.89 -48.81
N ALA A 41 16.22 6.57 -48.60
CA ALA A 41 15.69 5.24 -48.49
C ALA A 41 15.66 4.52 -49.84
N PRO A 42 15.91 3.23 -49.93
CA PRO A 42 15.49 2.44 -51.10
C PRO A 42 14.08 1.90 -50.93
N THR A 43 13.26 2.28 -51.87
CA THR A 43 11.92 1.76 -52.13
C THR A 43 12.01 0.30 -52.60
N THR A 44 11.35 -0.62 -51.98
CA THR A 44 10.96 -1.89 -52.59
C THR A 44 9.47 -2.14 -52.46
N LYS A 45 8.86 -2.38 -53.58
CA LYS A 45 7.42 -2.59 -53.85
C LYS A 45 6.91 -3.91 -53.29
N PRO A 46 5.60 -4.01 -53.15
CA PRO A 46 4.92 -5.19 -52.56
C PRO A 46 4.75 -6.32 -53.54
N VAL A 47 4.88 -7.54 -53.03
CA VAL A 47 4.42 -8.76 -53.71
C VAL A 47 3.38 -9.42 -52.80
N SER A 48 2.18 -9.53 -53.36
CA SER A 48 1.10 -10.40 -52.94
C SER A 48 0.66 -11.13 -54.23
N PRO A 49 -0.19 -12.16 -54.18
CA PRO A 49 -0.33 -13.31 -53.31
C PRO A 49 -0.24 -14.65 -54.11
N GLU A 50 -0.19 -15.75 -53.41
CA GLU A 50 -0.83 -16.95 -54.02
C GLU A 50 -1.25 -17.95 -52.93
N THR A 51 -2.47 -18.35 -53.12
CA THR A 51 -3.29 -19.32 -52.43
C THR A 51 -2.81 -20.73 -52.70
N GLU A 52 -2.62 -21.56 -51.69
CA GLU A 52 -2.89 -22.98 -51.90
C GLU A 52 -3.37 -23.69 -50.64
N ASN A 53 -4.54 -24.23 -50.77
CA ASN A 53 -5.31 -25.15 -49.96
C ASN A 53 -4.59 -26.52 -49.90
N VAL A 54 -4.32 -27.06 -48.74
CA VAL A 54 -4.47 -28.51 -48.53
C VAL A 54 -4.59 -28.81 -47.03
N ALA A 55 -5.73 -29.32 -46.62
CA ALA A 55 -5.90 -30.06 -45.38
C ALA A 55 -5.38 -31.51 -45.60
N PRO A 56 -4.90 -32.15 -44.56
CA PRO A 56 -5.48 -33.44 -44.23
C PRO A 56 -5.88 -33.60 -42.75
N VAL A 57 -7.05 -34.18 -42.65
CA VAL A 57 -7.64 -34.86 -41.52
C VAL A 57 -6.74 -36.01 -41.06
N VAL A 58 -6.37 -36.08 -39.80
CA VAL A 58 -6.00 -37.35 -39.14
C VAL A 58 -6.41 -37.33 -37.66
N ALA A 59 -7.41 -38.17 -37.41
CA ALA A 59 -7.66 -39.10 -36.32
C ALA A 59 -7.38 -38.68 -34.86
N ALA A 60 -8.43 -38.66 -34.07
CA ALA A 60 -8.41 -38.76 -32.64
C ALA A 60 -8.04 -40.17 -32.16
N PRO A 61 -7.33 -40.32 -31.05
CA PRO A 61 -7.28 -41.56 -30.31
C PRO A 61 -8.24 -41.56 -29.09
N PRO A 62 -8.60 -42.77 -28.61
CA PRO A 62 -9.86 -43.04 -27.92
C PRO A 62 -9.85 -42.72 -26.42
N GLY A 63 -11.08 -42.55 -25.93
CA GLY A 63 -11.42 -42.22 -24.57
C GLY A 63 -10.86 -43.16 -23.49
N LYS A 64 -10.57 -42.58 -22.32
CA LYS A 64 -10.44 -43.30 -21.07
C LYS A 64 -11.57 -42.90 -20.11
N LYS A 65 -12.22 -43.96 -19.75
CA LYS A 65 -13.38 -44.20 -18.90
C LYS A 65 -13.52 -43.30 -17.67
N ASN A 66 -14.75 -42.87 -17.52
CA ASN A 66 -15.37 -42.40 -16.29
C ASN A 66 -15.17 -43.40 -15.14
N HIS A 67 -14.71 -42.90 -14.00
CA HIS A 67 -15.01 -43.54 -12.72
C HIS A 67 -15.91 -42.56 -11.93
N ARG A 68 -17.21 -42.72 -12.14
CA ARG A 68 -18.24 -42.38 -11.17
C ARG A 68 -18.48 -43.67 -10.39
N ASP A 69 -18.61 -43.50 -9.12
CA ASP A 69 -19.37 -44.20 -8.12
C ASP A 69 -18.55 -44.52 -6.86
N ALA A 70 -18.69 -43.64 -5.89
CA ALA A 70 -18.78 -44.02 -4.50
C ALA A 70 -19.67 -43.00 -3.78
N LEU A 71 -20.95 -43.30 -3.78
CA LEU A 71 -21.95 -42.72 -2.89
C LEU A 71 -21.55 -43.06 -1.45
N VAL A 72 -21.22 -42.06 -0.65
CA VAL A 72 -21.37 -42.14 0.79
C VAL A 72 -22.50 -41.19 1.16
N GLN A 73 -23.68 -41.76 1.35
CA GLN A 73 -24.77 -41.14 2.08
C GLN A 73 -24.25 -40.87 3.49
N ASN A 74 -24.25 -39.61 3.90
CA ASN A 74 -24.20 -39.27 5.30
C ASN A 74 -25.39 -38.40 5.64
N GLU A 75 -26.19 -38.95 6.50
CA GLU A 75 -27.49 -38.45 6.94
C GLU A 75 -27.34 -37.08 7.62
N ASN A 76 -28.28 -36.24 7.29
CA ASN A 76 -28.43 -34.89 7.82
C ASN A 76 -29.15 -34.95 9.17
N PRO A 77 -28.56 -34.59 10.31
CA PRO A 77 -29.35 -34.24 11.46
C PRO A 77 -29.84 -32.80 11.32
N LYS A 78 -31.12 -32.65 11.08
CA LYS A 78 -31.83 -31.39 11.32
C LYS A 78 -31.59 -30.96 12.75
N THR A 79 -30.76 -29.98 12.93
CA THR A 79 -30.73 -29.19 14.17
C THR A 79 -31.02 -27.73 13.78
N ASN A 80 -32.26 -27.38 14.04
CA ASN A 80 -32.66 -25.99 14.15
C ASN A 80 -31.84 -25.37 15.29
N GLY A 81 -31.02 -24.43 14.96
CA GLY A 81 -30.26 -23.63 15.88
C GLY A 81 -29.95 -22.32 15.17
N ASP A 82 -30.80 -21.32 15.40
CA ASP A 82 -30.56 -19.93 15.07
C ASP A 82 -29.25 -19.44 15.72
N ALA A 83 -28.12 -19.82 15.16
CA ALA A 83 -26.87 -19.12 15.35
C ALA A 83 -26.74 -18.16 14.15
N GLN A 84 -27.57 -17.15 14.12
CA GLN A 84 -27.29 -15.93 13.38
C GLN A 84 -25.96 -15.41 13.92
N LYS A 85 -24.86 -15.81 13.27
CA LYS A 85 -23.51 -15.31 13.56
C LYS A 85 -23.62 -13.80 13.42
N ALA A 86 -23.78 -13.12 14.57
CA ALA A 86 -23.84 -11.67 14.61
C ALA A 86 -22.69 -11.17 13.77
N ALA A 87 -22.99 -10.53 12.65
CA ALA A 87 -21.98 -9.95 11.77
C ALA A 87 -21.12 -9.06 12.67
N ALA A 88 -19.83 -9.37 12.75
CA ALA A 88 -18.93 -8.65 13.63
C ALA A 88 -19.07 -7.16 13.30
N LYS A 89 -19.47 -6.37 14.29
CA LYS A 89 -19.68 -4.94 14.08
C LYS A 89 -18.33 -4.31 13.77
N MET A 90 -18.20 -3.69 12.60
CA MET A 90 -17.01 -2.99 12.12
C MET A 90 -17.19 -1.48 12.34
N PRO A 91 -16.93 -0.97 13.56
CA PRO A 91 -17.24 0.41 13.91
C PRO A 91 -16.33 1.42 13.22
N TYR A 92 -15.16 1.02 12.73
CA TYR A 92 -14.20 1.91 12.09
C TYR A 92 -14.05 1.56 10.63
N ALA A 93 -14.08 2.57 9.77
CA ALA A 93 -13.76 2.40 8.36
C ALA A 93 -12.94 3.57 7.82
N TYR A 94 -12.03 3.23 6.93
CA TYR A 94 -11.28 4.15 6.10
C TYR A 94 -11.43 3.72 4.65
N GLU A 95 -11.80 4.67 3.80
CA GLU A 95 -11.87 4.47 2.36
C GLU A 95 -10.95 5.47 1.66
N PHE A 96 -10.28 5.02 0.61
CA PHE A 96 -9.50 5.86 -0.29
C PHE A 96 -9.89 5.56 -1.73
N SER A 97 -10.01 6.60 -2.57
CA SER A 97 -10.23 6.44 -4.00
C SER A 97 -9.47 7.47 -4.82
N GLN A 98 -8.80 6.98 -5.87
CA GLN A 98 -8.17 7.80 -6.90
C GLN A 98 -8.10 7.01 -8.21
N PRO A 99 -8.99 7.28 -9.18
CA PRO A 99 -9.11 6.48 -10.42
C PRO A 99 -7.82 6.35 -11.23
N ASP A 100 -6.92 7.35 -11.15
CA ASP A 100 -5.68 7.37 -11.92
C ASP A 100 -4.53 6.60 -11.28
N PHE A 101 -4.67 6.15 -10.03
CA PHE A 101 -3.63 5.40 -9.35
C PHE A 101 -3.63 3.92 -9.75
N VAL A 102 -2.49 3.25 -9.56
CA VAL A 102 -2.36 1.80 -9.76
C VAL A 102 -3.29 1.05 -8.79
N VAL A 103 -3.32 1.46 -7.53
CA VAL A 103 -4.32 1.07 -6.54
C VAL A 103 -5.31 2.23 -6.49
N ASN A 104 -6.45 2.05 -7.14
CA ASN A 104 -7.42 3.11 -7.36
C ASN A 104 -8.51 3.19 -6.30
N HIS A 105 -8.72 2.12 -5.55
CA HIS A 105 -9.66 2.06 -4.43
C HIS A 105 -9.11 1.20 -3.30
N VAL A 106 -9.37 1.61 -2.07
CA VAL A 106 -9.06 0.87 -0.83
C VAL A 106 -10.18 1.12 0.17
N LEU A 107 -10.68 0.06 0.78
CA LEU A 107 -11.59 0.09 1.93
C LEU A 107 -11.00 -0.77 3.05
N ILE A 108 -10.77 -0.19 4.20
CA ILE A 108 -10.38 -0.88 5.43
C ILE A 108 -11.51 -0.75 6.43
N GLU A 109 -12.01 -1.88 6.92
CA GLU A 109 -13.01 -1.94 7.98
C GLU A 109 -12.49 -2.83 9.11
N HIS A 110 -12.61 -2.38 10.36
CA HIS A 110 -12.14 -3.16 11.50
C HIS A 110 -12.96 -2.93 12.77
N ASP A 111 -12.87 -3.87 13.68
CA ASP A 111 -13.45 -3.80 15.01
C ASP A 111 -12.51 -3.10 16.02
N GLU A 112 -12.95 -3.03 17.27
CA GLU A 112 -12.18 -2.44 18.36
C GLU A 112 -10.90 -3.23 18.72
N ASN A 113 -10.80 -4.49 18.29
CA ASN A 113 -9.64 -5.34 18.50
C ASN A 113 -8.67 -5.31 17.30
N GLY A 114 -9.00 -4.51 16.28
CA GLY A 114 -8.20 -4.38 15.07
C GLY A 114 -8.34 -5.55 14.11
N LYS A 115 -9.33 -6.42 14.32
CA LYS A 115 -9.69 -7.48 13.37
C LYS A 115 -10.65 -6.95 12.34
N GLY A 116 -10.39 -7.21 11.06
CA GLY A 116 -11.21 -6.67 10.00
C GLY A 116 -10.85 -7.17 8.63
N THR A 117 -11.14 -6.37 7.62
CA THR A 117 -10.85 -6.65 6.22
C THR A 117 -10.25 -5.43 5.54
N ILE A 118 -9.40 -5.69 4.55
CA ILE A 118 -9.00 -4.73 3.54
C ILE A 118 -9.54 -5.17 2.19
N THR A 119 -10.29 -4.31 1.53
CA THR A 119 -10.67 -4.49 0.13
C THR A 119 -9.95 -3.45 -0.71
N PHE A 120 -9.29 -3.86 -1.78
CA PHE A 120 -8.61 -2.94 -2.66
C PHE A 120 -8.78 -3.34 -4.13
N GLU A 121 -8.73 -2.35 -4.99
CA GLU A 121 -8.78 -2.52 -6.44
C GLU A 121 -7.48 -2.06 -7.07
N LYS A 122 -6.96 -2.89 -7.97
CA LYS A 122 -5.81 -2.57 -8.80
C LYS A 122 -6.25 -2.48 -10.26
N ARG A 123 -5.94 -1.37 -10.90
CA ARG A 123 -6.27 -1.12 -12.31
C ARG A 123 -5.95 -2.30 -13.24
N GLN A 124 -4.91 -3.08 -12.92
CA GLN A 124 -4.45 -4.19 -13.76
C GLN A 124 -5.18 -5.52 -13.51
N LEU A 125 -5.89 -5.66 -12.39
CA LEU A 125 -6.51 -6.93 -11.98
C LEU A 125 -8.00 -6.99 -12.29
N GLY A 126 -8.66 -5.82 -12.46
CA GLY A 126 -10.05 -5.72 -12.92
C GLY A 126 -11.12 -6.10 -11.88
N GLU A 127 -10.75 -6.80 -10.82
CA GLU A 127 -11.67 -7.23 -9.75
C GLU A 127 -11.14 -6.77 -8.38
N PRO A 128 -12.04 -6.42 -7.43
CA PRO A 128 -11.65 -6.10 -6.07
C PRO A 128 -11.11 -7.35 -5.35
N ILE A 129 -10.07 -7.15 -4.55
CA ILE A 129 -9.43 -8.17 -3.73
C ILE A 129 -9.78 -7.86 -2.28
N THR A 130 -10.26 -8.86 -1.54
CA THR A 130 -10.59 -8.72 -0.12
C THR A 130 -9.80 -9.71 0.71
N ASP A 131 -8.98 -9.19 1.62
CA ASP A 131 -8.16 -9.96 2.54
C ASP A 131 -8.52 -9.66 3.99
N PRO A 132 -8.47 -10.65 4.88
CA PRO A 132 -8.59 -10.42 6.31
C PRO A 132 -7.36 -9.67 6.84
N ILE A 133 -7.59 -8.77 7.80
CA ILE A 133 -6.50 -8.04 8.45
C ILE A 133 -6.53 -8.21 9.96
N GLN A 134 -5.34 -8.10 10.54
CA GLN A 134 -5.15 -7.89 11.99
C GLN A 134 -4.21 -6.70 12.18
N ILE A 135 -4.73 -5.62 12.72
CA ILE A 135 -3.92 -4.43 13.03
C ILE A 135 -2.98 -4.75 14.18
N ALA A 136 -1.70 -4.41 14.03
CA ALA A 136 -0.71 -4.58 15.09
C ALA A 136 -1.13 -3.81 16.36
N PRO A 137 -0.96 -4.37 17.57
CA PRO A 137 -1.43 -3.72 18.81
C PRO A 137 -0.98 -2.28 18.97
N ALA A 138 0.30 -1.99 18.72
CA ALA A 138 0.83 -0.63 18.82
C ALA A 138 0.24 0.33 17.77
N ALA A 139 -0.11 -0.16 16.57
CA ALA A 139 -0.80 0.65 15.55
C ALA A 139 -2.27 0.88 15.93
N LEU A 140 -2.93 -0.15 16.45
CA LEU A 140 -4.31 -0.05 16.91
C LEU A 140 -4.47 0.98 18.03
N GLU A 141 -3.57 0.99 19.01
CA GLU A 141 -3.57 1.98 20.09
C GLU A 141 -3.40 3.42 19.55
N ARG A 142 -2.50 3.62 18.57
CA ARG A 142 -2.38 4.95 17.92
C ARG A 142 -3.65 5.34 17.20
N ILE A 143 -4.26 4.43 16.46
CA ILE A 143 -5.50 4.67 15.72
C ILE A 143 -6.63 5.02 16.68
N LYS A 144 -6.85 4.24 17.74
CA LYS A 144 -7.87 4.51 18.76
C LYS A 144 -7.68 5.86 19.42
N LYS A 145 -6.44 6.18 19.82
CA LYS A 145 -6.09 7.47 20.40
C LYS A 145 -6.48 8.62 19.46
N LEU A 146 -6.15 8.53 18.17
CA LEU A 146 -6.47 9.56 17.19
C LEU A 146 -7.99 9.71 16.98
N TRP A 147 -8.76 8.62 16.91
CA TRP A 147 -10.22 8.67 16.86
C TRP A 147 -10.81 9.37 18.11
N THR A 148 -10.27 9.08 19.29
CA THR A 148 -10.69 9.71 20.55
C THR A 148 -10.33 11.20 20.56
N GLU A 149 -9.12 11.59 20.17
CA GLU A 149 -8.69 13.00 20.10
C GLU A 149 -9.53 13.83 19.13
N LEU A 150 -10.01 13.23 18.04
CA LEU A 150 -10.93 13.89 17.10
C LEU A 150 -12.33 14.11 17.73
N ASN A 151 -12.66 13.41 18.82
CA ASN A 151 -14.04 13.32 19.31
C ASN A 151 -15.03 13.07 18.18
N PHE A 152 -14.67 12.12 17.29
CA PHE A 152 -15.18 12.03 15.92
C PHE A 152 -16.71 11.99 15.84
N LEU A 153 -17.39 11.23 16.69
CA LEU A 153 -18.85 11.08 16.64
C LEU A 153 -19.62 12.32 17.10
N ASP A 154 -19.03 13.15 17.95
CA ASP A 154 -19.68 14.33 18.52
C ASP A 154 -19.17 15.66 17.92
N SER A 155 -18.07 15.60 17.15
CA SER A 155 -17.54 16.75 16.43
C SER A 155 -18.41 17.11 15.22
N THR A 156 -18.51 18.39 14.89
CA THR A 156 -19.14 18.91 13.67
C THR A 156 -18.12 19.31 12.59
N GLU A 157 -16.83 19.17 12.89
CA GLU A 157 -15.74 19.56 12.00
C GLU A 157 -15.68 18.69 10.75
N THR A 158 -15.55 19.27 9.56
CA THR A 158 -15.47 18.51 8.30
C THR A 158 -14.08 17.93 8.03
N TYR A 159 -13.05 18.45 8.67
CA TYR A 159 -11.62 18.14 8.48
C TYR A 159 -11.07 18.44 7.09
N GLN A 160 -11.91 18.66 6.07
CA GLN A 160 -11.44 19.15 4.79
C GLN A 160 -10.91 20.58 4.95
N SER A 161 -9.72 20.84 4.39
CA SER A 161 -9.21 22.22 4.37
C SER A 161 -10.12 23.12 3.55
N ALA A 162 -10.48 24.27 4.11
CA ALA A 162 -11.22 25.31 3.40
C ALA A 162 -10.34 26.05 2.37
N LYS A 163 -9.03 25.97 2.53
CA LYS A 163 -8.06 26.71 1.70
C LYS A 163 -7.47 25.85 0.58
N TYR A 164 -7.32 24.54 0.80
CA TYR A 164 -6.63 23.64 -0.11
C TYR A 164 -7.53 22.48 -0.51
N ASP A 165 -7.68 22.31 -1.81
CA ASP A 165 -8.36 21.19 -2.44
C ASP A 165 -7.43 20.58 -3.49
N TYR A 166 -7.09 19.30 -3.33
CA TYR A 166 -6.16 18.58 -4.18
C TYR A 166 -6.76 17.28 -4.74
N PRO A 167 -7.70 17.36 -5.69
CA PRO A 167 -8.39 16.17 -6.23
C PRO A 167 -7.45 15.11 -6.79
N HIS A 168 -6.28 15.54 -7.30
CA HIS A 168 -5.27 14.61 -7.83
C HIS A 168 -4.60 13.73 -6.77
N LEU A 169 -4.71 14.08 -5.49
CA LEU A 169 -4.22 13.25 -4.38
C LEU A 169 -5.20 12.13 -3.99
N GLY A 170 -6.42 12.15 -4.54
CA GLY A 170 -7.49 11.22 -4.23
C GLY A 170 -8.40 11.70 -3.10
N GLN A 171 -9.49 10.96 -2.89
CA GLN A 171 -10.47 11.22 -1.84
C GLN A 171 -10.33 10.18 -0.75
N MET A 172 -10.34 10.63 0.49
CA MET A 172 -10.37 9.79 1.69
C MET A 172 -11.71 9.96 2.38
N LYS A 173 -12.28 8.87 2.90
CA LYS A 173 -13.43 8.91 3.79
C LYS A 173 -13.08 8.26 5.12
N LEU A 174 -13.54 8.86 6.18
CA LEU A 174 -13.45 8.35 7.54
C LEU A 174 -14.87 8.09 8.05
N ARG A 175 -15.13 6.88 8.53
CA ARG A 175 -16.43 6.49 9.09
C ARG A 175 -16.24 5.85 10.46
N MET A 176 -17.10 6.23 11.40
CA MET A 176 -17.18 5.62 12.72
C MET A 176 -18.64 5.39 13.10
N GLU A 177 -18.90 4.23 13.74
CA GLU A 177 -20.21 3.88 14.24
C GLU A 177 -20.09 3.25 15.64
N ALA A 178 -20.58 3.94 16.67
CA ALA A 178 -20.60 3.45 18.03
C ALA A 178 -21.76 4.06 18.82
N GLY A 179 -22.32 3.31 19.78
CA GLY A 179 -23.38 3.80 20.66
C GLY A 179 -24.65 4.26 19.94
N GLY A 180 -24.97 3.68 18.77
CA GLY A 180 -26.11 4.10 17.96
C GLY A 180 -25.89 5.37 17.13
N LYS A 181 -24.73 6.03 17.27
CA LYS A 181 -24.31 7.15 16.44
C LYS A 181 -23.50 6.66 15.27
N LYS A 182 -23.66 7.29 14.11
CA LYS A 182 -22.85 7.05 12.91
C LYS A 182 -22.44 8.39 12.33
N ARG A 183 -21.17 8.51 11.98
CA ARG A 183 -20.65 9.67 11.26
C ARG A 183 -19.69 9.24 10.16
N GLU A 184 -19.77 9.95 9.03
CA GLU A 184 -18.88 9.80 7.89
C GLU A 184 -18.48 11.19 7.40
N ILE A 185 -17.21 11.36 7.06
CA ILE A 185 -16.69 12.59 6.44
C ILE A 185 -15.78 12.24 5.28
N GLY A 186 -15.73 13.12 4.28
CA GLY A 186 -14.81 13.06 3.16
C GLY A 186 -13.77 14.18 3.24
N LEU A 187 -12.52 13.88 2.86
CA LEU A 187 -11.45 14.86 2.72
C LEU A 187 -10.42 14.41 1.69
N ASN A 188 -9.73 15.35 1.07
CA ASN A 188 -8.53 15.06 0.27
C ASN A 188 -7.29 15.75 0.83
N TRP A 189 -7.49 16.82 1.60
CA TRP A 189 -6.44 17.53 2.30
C TRP A 189 -6.96 18.12 3.60
N THR A 190 -6.15 18.11 4.64
CA THR A 190 -6.53 18.64 5.95
C THR A 190 -5.40 19.41 6.62
N GLU A 191 -5.75 20.48 7.34
CA GLU A 191 -4.85 21.21 8.23
C GLU A 191 -4.95 20.69 9.67
N ASN A 192 -5.99 19.87 9.97
CA ASN A 192 -6.14 19.23 11.27
C ASN A 192 -5.11 18.11 11.42
N LYS A 193 -4.16 18.29 12.35
CA LYS A 193 -3.02 17.37 12.54
C LYS A 193 -3.42 15.99 13.02
N THR A 194 -4.50 15.88 13.79
CA THR A 194 -5.01 14.60 14.27
C THR A 194 -5.67 13.82 13.14
N ALA A 195 -6.49 14.48 12.30
CA ALA A 195 -7.08 13.86 11.12
C ALA A 195 -6.00 13.44 10.09
N GLU A 196 -4.99 14.28 9.85
CA GLU A 196 -3.83 13.94 9.02
C GLU A 196 -3.09 12.71 9.56
N SER A 197 -2.88 12.64 10.86
CA SER A 197 -2.19 11.52 11.50
C SER A 197 -3.01 10.22 11.39
N LEU A 198 -4.33 10.31 11.55
CA LEU A 198 -5.23 9.17 11.42
C LEU A 198 -5.21 8.61 9.98
N THR A 199 -5.31 9.46 8.97
CA THR A 199 -5.22 9.02 7.57
C THR A 199 -3.85 8.41 7.25
N LYS A 200 -2.76 8.92 7.84
CA LYS A 200 -1.42 8.33 7.70
C LYS A 200 -1.32 6.93 8.33
N GLU A 201 -1.96 6.68 9.48
CA GLU A 201 -1.97 5.33 10.08
C GLU A 201 -2.71 4.34 9.16
N TYR A 202 -3.86 4.70 8.59
CA TYR A 202 -4.55 3.86 7.62
C TYR A 202 -3.75 3.66 6.32
N LYS A 203 -3.06 4.67 5.85
CA LYS A 203 -2.14 4.54 4.71
C LYS A 203 -1.01 3.54 5.01
N ARG A 204 -0.46 3.53 6.22
CA ARG A 204 0.54 2.52 6.64
C ARG A 204 -0.02 1.11 6.62
N LEU A 205 -1.28 0.92 7.03
CA LEU A 205 -1.99 -0.35 6.90
C LEU A 205 -2.13 -0.76 5.45
N THR A 206 -2.59 0.16 4.60
CA THR A 206 -2.75 -0.05 3.16
C THR A 206 -1.44 -0.53 2.52
N GLU A 207 -0.34 0.21 2.70
CA GLU A 207 0.95 -0.15 2.11
C GLU A 207 1.46 -1.50 2.62
N HIS A 208 1.22 -1.82 3.90
CA HIS A 208 1.61 -3.09 4.50
C HIS A 208 0.91 -4.28 3.83
N TYR A 209 -0.42 -4.25 3.74
CA TYR A 209 -1.20 -5.37 3.21
C TYR A 209 -1.11 -5.50 1.70
N ILE A 210 -1.06 -4.39 0.95
CA ILE A 210 -0.84 -4.42 -0.49
C ILE A 210 0.54 -4.98 -0.84
N TRP A 211 1.57 -4.62 -0.06
CA TRP A 211 2.89 -5.22 -0.28
C TRP A 211 2.90 -6.72 0.01
N LEU A 212 2.22 -7.19 1.07
CA LEU A 212 2.07 -8.62 1.36
C LEU A 212 1.39 -9.36 0.21
N PHE A 213 0.31 -8.81 -0.32
CA PHE A 213 -0.36 -9.36 -1.48
C PHE A 213 0.58 -9.43 -2.69
N ASP A 214 1.27 -8.33 -3.01
CA ASP A 214 2.13 -8.25 -4.18
C ASP A 214 3.31 -9.22 -4.12
N ILE A 215 3.96 -9.35 -2.96
CA ILE A 215 5.11 -10.27 -2.83
C ILE A 215 4.67 -11.74 -2.90
N ASN A 216 3.51 -12.08 -2.34
CA ASN A 216 2.97 -13.44 -2.43
C ASN A 216 2.59 -13.78 -3.88
N LEU A 217 1.90 -12.87 -4.58
CA LEU A 217 1.58 -13.02 -6.00
C LEU A 217 2.85 -13.14 -6.86
N ALA A 218 3.89 -12.35 -6.56
CA ALA A 218 5.16 -12.42 -7.27
C ALA A 218 5.85 -13.77 -7.06
N ARG A 219 5.89 -14.28 -5.83
CA ARG A 219 6.48 -15.59 -5.52
C ARG A 219 5.78 -16.74 -6.25
N GLU A 220 4.47 -16.67 -6.38
CA GLU A 220 3.68 -17.72 -7.04
C GLU A 220 3.77 -17.65 -8.57
N ASN A 221 3.63 -16.44 -9.14
CA ASN A 221 3.36 -16.29 -10.56
C ASN A 221 4.37 -15.42 -11.32
N ARG A 222 5.11 -14.52 -10.63
CA ARG A 222 5.94 -13.48 -11.26
C ARG A 222 7.24 -13.23 -10.50
N PRO A 223 8.10 -14.24 -10.32
CA PRO A 223 9.28 -14.13 -9.45
C PRO A 223 10.26 -13.02 -9.85
N LEU A 224 10.26 -12.61 -11.12
CA LEU A 224 11.10 -11.52 -11.63
C LEU A 224 10.66 -10.12 -11.14
N GLU A 225 9.45 -9.98 -10.58
CA GLU A 225 8.98 -8.72 -9.98
C GLU A 225 9.50 -8.52 -8.54
N ALA A 226 9.93 -9.58 -7.86
CA ALA A 226 10.36 -9.54 -6.47
C ALA A 226 11.47 -8.51 -6.17
N PRO A 227 12.50 -8.29 -7.01
CA PRO A 227 13.51 -7.27 -6.75
C PRO A 227 12.92 -5.88 -6.57
N LYS A 228 12.00 -5.48 -7.45
CA LYS A 228 11.34 -4.17 -7.43
C LYS A 228 10.41 -4.02 -6.21
N LEU A 229 9.72 -5.09 -5.83
CA LEU A 229 8.85 -5.09 -4.65
C LEU A 229 9.65 -4.93 -3.35
N LEU A 230 10.83 -5.56 -3.26
CA LEU A 230 11.72 -5.42 -2.11
C LEU A 230 12.37 -4.02 -2.05
N GLU A 231 12.72 -3.43 -3.19
CA GLU A 231 13.19 -2.04 -3.25
C GLU A 231 12.10 -1.06 -2.76
N LYS A 232 10.85 -1.24 -3.22
CA LYS A 232 9.70 -0.47 -2.71
C LYS A 232 9.57 -0.63 -1.22
N LEU A 233 9.62 -1.85 -0.69
CA LEU A 233 9.50 -2.14 0.73
C LEU A 233 10.59 -1.44 1.56
N GLU A 234 11.85 -1.53 1.13
CA GLU A 234 12.96 -0.89 1.84
C GLU A 234 12.74 0.63 1.93
N GLY A 235 12.24 1.25 0.85
CA GLY A 235 11.85 2.65 0.84
C GLY A 235 10.73 2.98 1.83
N LEU A 236 9.67 2.17 1.87
CA LEU A 236 8.55 2.32 2.81
C LEU A 236 9.02 2.19 4.27
N ILE A 237 9.88 1.21 4.57
CA ILE A 237 10.45 1.01 5.92
C ILE A 237 11.27 2.23 6.34
N LYS A 238 12.16 2.73 5.48
CA LYS A 238 13.01 3.90 5.76
C LYS A 238 12.19 5.17 6.04
N ARG A 239 11.04 5.34 5.40
CA ARG A 239 10.13 6.48 5.63
C ARG A 239 9.14 6.25 6.77
N GLY A 240 9.13 5.06 7.39
CA GLY A 240 8.17 4.71 8.45
C GLY A 240 6.73 4.58 7.95
N GLU A 241 6.54 4.15 6.71
CA GLU A 241 5.24 4.01 6.04
C GLU A 241 4.66 2.59 6.12
N ILE A 242 5.13 1.78 7.03
CA ILE A 242 4.63 0.43 7.37
C ILE A 242 4.10 0.43 8.79
N GLN A 243 2.97 -0.24 9.04
CA GLN A 243 2.35 -0.26 10.38
C GLN A 243 3.25 -0.91 11.44
N ASP A 244 3.81 -2.07 11.13
CA ASP A 244 4.76 -2.82 11.95
C ASP A 244 5.65 -3.67 11.04
N VAL A 245 6.94 -3.34 11.00
CA VAL A 245 7.90 -4.01 10.13
C VAL A 245 8.19 -5.46 10.57
N THR A 246 7.95 -5.80 11.83
CA THR A 246 8.22 -7.14 12.35
C THR A 246 7.24 -8.17 11.79
N LEU A 247 6.02 -7.76 11.45
CA LEU A 247 5.00 -8.62 10.83
C LEU A 247 5.38 -9.06 9.40
N LEU A 248 6.33 -8.38 8.77
CA LEU A 248 6.82 -8.74 7.43
C LEU A 248 7.89 -9.84 7.44
N LEU A 249 8.47 -10.13 8.61
CA LEU A 249 9.59 -11.08 8.72
C LEU A 249 9.27 -12.48 8.18
N PRO A 250 8.09 -13.09 8.40
CA PRO A 250 7.77 -14.39 7.82
C PRO A 250 7.87 -14.37 6.30
N ASN A 251 7.19 -13.44 5.61
CA ASN A 251 7.19 -13.34 4.15
C ASN A 251 8.59 -13.00 3.58
N LEU A 252 9.38 -12.19 4.30
CA LEU A 252 10.75 -11.89 3.90
C LEU A 252 11.66 -13.12 3.99
N ARG A 253 11.50 -13.97 5.04
CA ARG A 253 12.23 -15.22 5.17
C ARG A 253 11.87 -16.20 4.06
N GLU A 254 10.57 -16.40 3.83
CA GLU A 254 10.08 -17.22 2.73
C GLU A 254 10.59 -16.73 1.37
N THR A 255 10.60 -15.41 1.12
CA THR A 255 11.14 -14.83 -0.12
C THR A 255 12.64 -15.08 -0.25
N LYS A 256 13.39 -15.00 0.85
CA LYS A 256 14.84 -15.27 0.87
C LYS A 256 15.15 -16.73 0.54
N ASP A 257 14.33 -17.63 1.04
CA ASP A 257 14.57 -19.08 0.95
C ASP A 257 13.93 -19.72 -0.30
N ASP A 258 13.10 -19.00 -1.05
CA ASP A 258 12.45 -19.49 -2.27
C ASP A 258 13.42 -19.43 -3.49
N GLU A 259 13.87 -20.61 -3.96
CA GLU A 259 14.82 -20.71 -5.07
C GLU A 259 14.30 -20.21 -6.41
N ARG A 260 12.98 -20.11 -6.59
CA ARG A 260 12.33 -19.53 -7.79
C ARG A 260 12.56 -18.02 -7.88
N ILE A 261 12.82 -17.38 -6.75
CA ILE A 261 13.09 -15.95 -6.66
C ILE A 261 14.55 -15.67 -7.08
N PRO A 262 14.79 -14.66 -7.93
CA PRO A 262 16.15 -14.30 -8.34
C PRO A 262 17.08 -14.06 -7.15
N LEU A 263 18.34 -14.51 -7.24
CA LEU A 263 19.33 -14.40 -6.15
C LEU A 263 19.49 -12.94 -5.64
N ILE A 264 19.42 -11.97 -6.55
CA ILE A 264 19.50 -10.55 -6.17
C ILE A 264 18.36 -10.14 -5.22
N ALA A 265 17.14 -10.65 -5.43
CA ALA A 265 15.99 -10.40 -4.57
C ALA A 265 16.15 -11.15 -3.24
N ARG A 266 16.57 -12.40 -3.26
CA ARG A 266 16.82 -13.18 -2.04
C ARG A 266 17.85 -12.50 -1.13
N ASN A 267 18.94 -12.02 -1.70
CA ASN A 267 19.96 -11.25 -0.97
C ASN A 267 19.41 -9.90 -0.47
N HIS A 268 18.49 -9.28 -1.21
CA HIS A 268 17.83 -8.04 -0.78
C HIS A 268 16.89 -8.31 0.41
N ALA A 269 16.09 -9.37 0.36
CA ALA A 269 15.23 -9.78 1.48
C ALA A 269 16.05 -10.00 2.76
N GLU A 270 17.21 -10.66 2.67
CA GLU A 270 18.13 -10.85 3.80
C GLU A 270 18.62 -9.51 4.37
N ARG A 271 18.96 -8.54 3.52
CA ARG A 271 19.37 -7.20 3.97
C ARG A 271 18.25 -6.48 4.71
N ILE A 272 17.01 -6.60 4.23
CA ILE A 272 15.83 -6.00 4.90
C ILE A 272 15.59 -6.67 6.24
N ILE A 273 15.69 -8.00 6.35
CA ILE A 273 15.60 -8.72 7.63
C ILE A 273 16.62 -8.19 8.64
N LYS A 274 17.88 -8.03 8.23
CA LYS A 274 18.93 -7.45 9.07
C LYS A 274 18.64 -5.99 9.46
N LEU A 275 18.08 -5.20 8.56
CA LEU A 275 17.65 -3.82 8.85
C LEU A 275 16.58 -3.78 9.93
N ILE A 276 15.55 -4.63 9.82
CA ILE A 276 14.46 -4.74 10.81
C ILE A 276 15.01 -5.14 12.18
N GLY A 277 15.93 -6.13 12.23
CA GLY A 277 16.59 -6.54 13.47
C GLY A 277 17.27 -5.37 14.18
N LYS A 278 18.09 -4.59 13.46
CA LYS A 278 18.75 -3.39 14.01
C LYS A 278 17.77 -2.31 14.49
N MET A 279 16.62 -2.17 13.83
CA MET A 279 15.59 -1.22 14.26
C MET A 279 14.90 -1.65 15.56
N SER A 280 14.72 -2.96 15.75
CA SER A 280 14.12 -3.52 16.97
C SER A 280 15.05 -3.37 18.18
N GLU A 281 16.36 -3.61 18.01
CA GLU A 281 17.38 -3.43 19.06
C GLU A 281 17.48 -1.98 19.57
N LYS A 282 17.27 -1.01 18.69
CA LYS A 282 17.33 0.43 19.06
C LYS A 282 16.10 0.92 19.83
N LYS A 283 15.01 0.15 19.85
CA LYS A 283 13.76 0.51 20.53
C LYS A 283 13.65 -0.07 21.94
N GLN A 284 14.55 -0.99 22.28
CA GLN A 284 14.71 -1.53 23.64
C GLN A 284 15.67 -0.66 24.44
#